data_f3a4eb4dac84a4084d4c971ba39a608a
#
_entry.id   f3a4eb4dac84a4084d4c971ba39a608a
#
_cell.length_a   1.000
_cell.length_b   1.000
_cell.length_c   1.000
_cell.angle_alpha   90.00
_cell.angle_beta   90.00
_cell.angle_gamma   90.00
#
_symmetry.space_group_name_H-M   'P 1'
#
loop_
_entity.id
_entity.type
_entity.pdbx_description
1 polymer ?
#
loop_
_entity_poly.entity_id
_entity_poly.type
_entity_poly.pdbx_seq_one_letter_code
_entity_poly.pdbx_strand_id
1 'polypeptide(L)'
;MNRQNLLILLCMLLLFPVSGQSNNREKYNFNPGWLLYIGDTPGAERTDFSDENWKKITLPRAFNEDEAFKVHIWGMTDTIAWYRKHFRLPKTAKGKKVFIEFEGVRQAADFYLNGKHI
;
A
#
# COMPACT_ATOMS: atom_id res chain seq x y z
N MET A 1 -54.96 -26.04 -5.01
CA MET A 1 -54.18 -25.29 -4.00
C MET A 1 -54.91 -23.98 -3.73
N ASN A 2 -55.44 -23.76 -2.52
CA ASN A 2 -56.22 -22.58 -2.19
C ASN A 2 -55.34 -21.31 -2.23
N ARG A 3 -55.94 -20.18 -2.70
CA ARG A 3 -55.23 -18.87 -2.78
C ARG A 3 -54.54 -18.48 -1.47
N GLN A 4 -55.12 -18.84 -0.33
CA GLN A 4 -54.52 -18.59 1.00
C GLN A 4 -53.24 -19.40 1.23
N ASN A 5 -53.18 -20.66 0.80
CA ASN A 5 -51.97 -21.49 0.94
C ASN A 5 -50.84 -21.04 0.03
N LEU A 6 -51.18 -20.47 -1.13
CA LEU A 6 -50.18 -19.88 -2.05
C LEU A 6 -49.55 -18.61 -1.45
N LEU A 7 -50.37 -17.77 -0.79
CA LEU A 7 -49.87 -16.55 -0.11
C LEU A 7 -48.95 -16.88 1.08
N ILE A 8 -49.30 -17.89 1.87
CA ILE A 8 -48.49 -18.35 3.00
C ILE A 8 -47.15 -18.91 2.50
N LEU A 9 -47.15 -19.69 1.42
CA LEU A 9 -45.93 -20.21 0.80
C LEU A 9 -45.03 -19.09 0.24
N LEU A 10 -45.62 -18.07 -0.37
CA LEU A 10 -44.90 -16.92 -0.89
C LEU A 10 -44.30 -16.08 0.23
N CYS A 11 -45.01 -15.88 1.35
CA CYS A 11 -44.47 -15.19 2.53
C CYS A 11 -43.33 -15.97 3.22
N MET A 12 -43.36 -17.29 3.26
CA MET A 12 -42.28 -18.12 3.79
C MET A 12 -40.99 -18.04 2.95
N LEU A 13 -41.10 -17.89 1.63
CA LEU A 13 -39.95 -17.73 0.74
C LEU A 13 -39.21 -16.40 0.93
N LEU A 14 -39.87 -15.38 1.50
CA LEU A 14 -39.24 -14.06 1.77
C LEU A 14 -38.46 -13.99 3.09
N LEU A 15 -38.46 -15.05 3.90
CA LEU A 15 -37.81 -15.08 5.22
C LEU A 15 -36.40 -15.71 5.20
N PHE A 16 -35.87 -16.05 4.02
CA PHE A 16 -34.47 -16.48 3.96
C PHE A 16 -33.55 -15.29 4.25
N PRO A 17 -32.75 -15.33 5.35
CA PRO A 17 -31.77 -14.29 5.57
C PRO A 17 -30.78 -14.30 4.41
N VAL A 18 -30.75 -13.23 3.65
CA VAL A 18 -29.65 -12.99 2.70
C VAL A 18 -28.39 -12.78 3.54
N SER A 19 -27.63 -13.84 3.74
CA SER A 19 -26.31 -13.76 4.36
C SER A 19 -25.41 -13.00 3.40
N GLY A 20 -25.37 -11.68 3.55
CA GLY A 20 -24.40 -10.84 2.88
C GLY A 20 -23.01 -11.30 3.31
N GLN A 21 -22.23 -11.82 2.37
CA GLN A 21 -20.85 -12.21 2.61
C GLN A 21 -20.08 -10.93 2.97
N SER A 22 -19.81 -10.72 4.26
CA SER A 22 -18.96 -9.64 4.74
C SER A 22 -17.57 -9.86 4.14
N ASN A 23 -17.24 -9.05 3.15
CA ASN A 23 -15.92 -9.05 2.55
C ASN A 23 -14.99 -8.34 3.55
N ASN A 24 -14.44 -9.09 4.49
CA ASN A 24 -13.52 -8.58 5.52
C ASN A 24 -12.18 -8.17 4.87
N ARG A 25 -12.20 -7.05 4.16
CA ARG A 25 -11.00 -6.40 3.65
C ARG A 25 -10.35 -5.64 4.83
N GLU A 26 -9.21 -6.11 5.28
CA GLU A 26 -8.39 -5.40 6.26
C GLU A 26 -7.51 -4.39 5.52
N LYS A 27 -7.52 -3.13 5.98
CA LYS A 27 -6.67 -2.05 5.45
C LYS A 27 -5.68 -1.62 6.54
N TYR A 28 -4.41 -1.58 6.20
CA TYR A 28 -3.34 -1.17 7.11
C TYR A 28 -2.74 0.15 6.64
N ASN A 29 -2.41 1.03 7.59
CA ASN A 29 -1.65 2.24 7.28
C ASN A 29 -0.19 1.86 6.98
N PHE A 30 0.22 2.06 5.73
CA PHE A 30 1.55 1.70 5.25
C PHE A 30 2.54 2.87 5.23
N ASN A 31 2.09 4.09 5.59
CA ASN A 31 2.86 5.32 5.51
C ASN A 31 4.03 5.43 6.50
N PRO A 32 3.95 5.01 7.78
CA PRO A 32 5.06 5.14 8.73
C PRO A 32 6.21 4.18 8.45
N GLY A 33 7.43 4.58 8.85
CA GLY A 33 8.58 3.67 8.90
C GLY A 33 9.23 3.36 7.55
N TRP A 34 9.21 4.31 6.63
CA TRP A 34 10.00 4.26 5.42
C TRP A 34 11.42 4.80 5.68
N LEU A 35 12.34 4.42 4.81
CA LEU A 35 13.69 4.91 4.74
C LEU A 35 13.88 5.64 3.43
N LEU A 36 14.52 6.80 3.47
CA LEU A 36 14.80 7.65 2.30
C LEU A 36 16.30 7.80 2.12
N TYR A 37 16.76 7.59 0.91
CA TYR A 37 18.10 7.96 0.44
C TYR A 37 17.99 8.80 -0.82
N ILE A 38 18.72 9.91 -0.87
CA ILE A 38 18.76 10.82 -2.01
C ILE A 38 20.07 10.59 -2.75
N GLY A 39 19.98 10.26 -4.03
CA GLY A 39 21.09 9.94 -4.90
C GLY A 39 20.92 8.57 -5.55
N ASP A 40 21.72 8.34 -6.59
CA ASP A 40 21.82 7.02 -7.22
C ASP A 40 22.72 6.12 -6.36
N THR A 41 22.21 4.95 -6.04
CA THR A 41 22.98 3.96 -5.28
C THR A 41 22.73 2.57 -5.87
N PRO A 42 23.62 2.11 -6.74
CA PRO A 42 23.50 0.81 -7.40
C PRO A 42 23.35 -0.33 -6.40
N GLY A 43 22.42 -1.22 -6.67
CA GLY A 43 22.15 -2.38 -5.82
C GLY A 43 21.20 -2.11 -4.67
N ALA A 44 20.63 -0.90 -4.57
CA ALA A 44 19.66 -0.56 -3.52
C ALA A 44 18.37 -1.40 -3.59
N GLU A 45 18.07 -2.01 -4.72
CA GLU A 45 16.95 -2.95 -4.87
C GLU A 45 17.16 -4.27 -4.12
N ARG A 46 18.38 -4.61 -3.79
CA ARG A 46 18.74 -5.90 -3.18
C ARG A 46 18.28 -5.98 -1.73
N THR A 47 17.87 -7.16 -1.31
CA THR A 47 17.38 -7.41 0.05
C THR A 47 18.49 -7.37 1.12
N ASP A 48 19.74 -7.61 0.72
CA ASP A 48 20.93 -7.60 1.58
C ASP A 48 21.68 -6.26 1.58
N PHE A 49 21.14 -5.25 0.88
CA PHE A 49 21.74 -3.91 0.85
C PHE A 49 21.61 -3.24 2.23
N SER A 50 22.70 -2.66 2.75
CA SER A 50 22.68 -1.92 4.02
C SER A 50 22.00 -0.56 3.86
N ASP A 51 20.99 -0.31 4.66
CA ASP A 51 20.24 0.94 4.69
C ASP A 51 20.30 1.64 6.07
N GLU A 52 21.28 1.28 6.88
CA GLU A 52 21.45 1.80 8.25
C GLU A 52 21.56 3.33 8.32
N ASN A 53 22.15 3.93 7.30
CA ASN A 53 22.37 5.39 7.22
C ASN A 53 21.22 6.12 6.49
N TRP A 54 20.16 5.42 6.09
CA TRP A 54 19.06 6.04 5.41
C TRP A 54 18.16 6.80 6.37
N LYS A 55 17.62 7.91 5.93
CA LYS A 55 16.76 8.77 6.75
C LYS A 55 15.40 8.10 7.00
N LYS A 56 15.02 7.96 8.26
CA LYS A 56 13.67 7.50 8.64
C LYS A 56 12.64 8.58 8.36
N ILE A 57 11.58 8.21 7.66
CA ILE A 57 10.51 9.11 7.25
C ILE A 57 9.12 8.46 7.42
N THR A 58 8.10 9.30 7.32
CA THR A 58 6.70 8.88 7.15
C THR A 58 6.16 9.48 5.85
N LEU A 59 5.49 8.69 5.04
CA LEU A 59 4.82 9.15 3.83
C LEU A 59 3.47 9.83 4.16
N PRO A 60 2.97 10.75 3.33
CA PRO A 60 3.62 11.29 2.14
C PRO A 60 4.77 12.23 2.50
N ARG A 61 5.89 12.11 1.79
CA ARG A 61 7.05 12.98 1.94
C ARG A 61 7.81 13.10 0.63
N ALA A 62 8.07 14.33 0.19
CA ALA A 62 8.95 14.60 -0.94
C ALA A 62 10.42 14.44 -0.53
N PHE A 63 11.26 13.97 -1.44
CA PHE A 63 12.70 13.79 -1.18
C PHE A 63 13.41 15.11 -0.81
N ASN A 64 12.94 16.24 -1.35
CA ASN A 64 13.50 17.58 -1.17
C ASN A 64 12.76 18.43 -0.13
N GLU A 65 11.91 17.86 0.69
CA GLU A 65 11.06 18.61 1.63
C GLU A 65 11.86 19.44 2.64
N ASP A 66 13.00 18.90 3.12
CA ASP A 66 13.84 19.62 4.10
C ASP A 66 14.51 20.86 3.51
N GLU A 67 14.71 20.88 2.20
CA GLU A 67 15.39 21.96 1.47
C GLU A 67 14.43 22.88 0.73
N ALA A 68 13.14 22.55 0.67
CA ALA A 68 12.14 23.22 -0.15
C ALA A 68 12.05 24.76 0.08
N PHE A 69 12.47 25.23 1.27
CA PHE A 69 12.46 26.66 1.62
C PHE A 69 13.86 27.26 1.80
N LYS A 70 14.92 26.46 1.57
CA LYS A 70 16.30 26.89 1.83
C LYS A 70 17.11 27.20 0.57
N VAL A 71 16.74 26.63 -0.57
CA VAL A 71 17.44 26.77 -1.86
C VAL A 71 16.48 27.03 -2.99
N HIS A 72 17.00 27.59 -4.10
CA HIS A 72 16.22 27.79 -5.31
C HIS A 72 15.72 26.45 -5.87
N ILE A 73 14.43 26.39 -6.15
CA ILE A 73 13.71 25.18 -6.60
C ILE A 73 14.31 24.54 -7.86
N TRP A 74 14.93 25.34 -8.71
CA TRP A 74 15.49 24.92 -10.01
C TRP A 74 16.62 23.86 -9.93
N GLY A 75 17.34 23.79 -8.82
CA GLY A 75 18.42 22.80 -8.63
C GLY A 75 18.00 21.53 -7.92
N MET A 76 16.73 21.37 -7.58
CA MET A 76 16.26 20.29 -6.69
C MET A 76 15.32 19.29 -7.38
N THR A 77 15.18 19.35 -8.71
CA THR A 77 14.12 18.62 -9.42
C THR A 77 14.62 17.33 -10.08
N ASP A 78 15.91 17.21 -10.30
CA ASP A 78 16.52 16.10 -11.05
C ASP A 78 17.41 15.26 -10.14
N THR A 79 16.83 14.30 -9.46
CA THR A 79 17.59 13.32 -8.67
C THR A 79 16.88 12.00 -8.60
N ILE A 80 17.65 10.94 -8.34
CA ILE A 80 17.11 9.65 -7.97
C ILE A 80 16.90 9.66 -6.46
N ALA A 81 15.76 9.18 -6.01
CA ALA A 81 15.46 9.01 -4.60
C ALA A 81 14.95 7.59 -4.36
N TRP A 82 15.54 6.93 -3.39
CA TRP A 82 15.16 5.59 -2.98
C TRP A 82 14.29 5.66 -1.74
N TYR A 83 13.11 5.07 -1.84
CA TYR A 83 12.20 4.87 -0.72
C TYR A 83 12.16 3.38 -0.40
N ARG A 84 12.61 2.99 0.78
CA ARG A 84 12.65 1.58 1.20
C ARG A 84 11.80 1.37 2.43
N LYS A 85 11.14 0.22 2.50
CA LYS A 85 10.38 -0.18 3.67
C LYS A 85 10.55 -1.66 3.98
N HIS A 86 10.92 -1.96 5.19
CA HIS A 86 10.87 -3.32 5.74
C HIS A 86 9.53 -3.55 6.42
N PHE A 87 8.85 -4.63 6.08
CA PHE A 87 7.59 -4.97 6.70
C PHE A 87 7.39 -6.49 6.76
N ARG A 88 6.50 -6.89 7.67
CA ARG A 88 6.06 -8.28 7.78
C ARG A 88 4.55 -8.31 7.69
N LEU A 89 4.03 -9.23 6.90
CA LEU A 89 2.60 -9.46 6.84
C LEU A 89 2.09 -10.07 8.15
N PRO A 90 0.93 -9.66 8.63
CA PRO A 90 0.31 -10.28 9.78
C PRO A 90 -0.06 -11.74 9.48
N LYS A 91 -0.10 -12.57 10.50
CA LYS A 91 -0.45 -14.00 10.35
C LYS A 91 -1.84 -14.20 9.71
N THR A 92 -2.74 -13.25 9.94
CA THR A 92 -4.10 -13.21 9.36
C THR A 92 -4.12 -13.05 7.84
N ALA A 93 -3.02 -12.60 7.23
CA ALA A 93 -2.89 -12.47 5.78
C ALA A 93 -2.51 -13.80 5.07
N LYS A 94 -2.16 -14.85 5.84
CA LYS A 94 -1.78 -16.15 5.26
C LYS A 94 -2.93 -16.72 4.42
N GLY A 95 -2.63 -17.06 3.16
CA GLY A 95 -3.62 -17.58 2.21
C GLY A 95 -4.56 -16.55 1.60
N LYS A 96 -4.43 -15.26 1.96
CA LYS A 96 -5.21 -14.17 1.38
C LYS A 96 -4.42 -13.47 0.28
N LYS A 97 -5.15 -12.77 -0.62
CA LYS A 97 -4.53 -11.83 -1.55
C LYS A 97 -4.15 -10.56 -0.79
N VAL A 98 -2.93 -10.09 -0.98
CA VAL A 98 -2.41 -8.87 -0.38
C VAL A 98 -2.06 -7.90 -1.49
N PHE A 99 -2.43 -6.65 -1.31
CA PHE A 99 -2.16 -5.57 -2.25
C PHE A 99 -1.42 -4.45 -1.52
N ILE A 100 -0.46 -3.82 -2.19
CA ILE A 100 0.09 -2.52 -1.80
C ILE A 100 -0.55 -1.51 -2.73
N GLU A 101 -1.18 -0.50 -2.16
CA GLU A 101 -1.86 0.56 -2.90
C GLU A 101 -1.11 1.87 -2.68
N PHE A 102 -0.66 2.48 -3.78
CA PHE A 102 -0.06 3.81 -3.77
C PHE A 102 -1.09 4.80 -4.31
N GLU A 103 -1.54 5.72 -3.47
CA GLU A 103 -2.55 6.74 -3.85
C GLU A 103 -1.96 7.84 -4.74
N GLY A 104 -0.62 7.96 -4.77
CA GLY A 104 0.08 8.87 -5.65
C GLY A 104 1.57 8.59 -5.69
N VAL A 105 2.12 8.60 -6.89
CA VAL A 105 3.56 8.56 -7.15
C VAL A 105 3.85 9.61 -8.22
N ARG A 106 4.79 10.51 -7.92
CA ARG A 106 5.13 11.60 -8.84
C ARG A 106 6.23 11.17 -9.82
N GLN A 107 6.09 11.60 -11.07
CA GLN A 107 7.03 11.37 -12.17
C GLN A 107 7.18 9.88 -12.53
N ALA A 108 8.41 9.40 -12.74
CA ALA A 108 8.72 8.01 -13.02
C ALA A 108 9.17 7.31 -11.74
N ALA A 109 8.75 6.05 -11.56
CA ALA A 109 9.18 5.24 -10.44
C ALA A 109 9.28 3.77 -10.85
N ASP A 110 10.34 3.14 -10.39
CA ASP A 110 10.52 1.68 -10.46
C ASP A 110 10.20 1.07 -9.09
N PHE A 111 9.46 -0.02 -9.10
CA PHE A 111 9.07 -0.71 -7.88
C PHE A 111 9.79 -2.06 -7.78
N TYR A 112 10.25 -2.37 -6.58
CA TYR A 112 10.91 -3.64 -6.28
C TYR A 112 10.27 -4.28 -5.05
N LEU A 113 9.99 -5.56 -5.13
CA LEU A 113 9.54 -6.36 -4.00
C LEU A 113 10.50 -7.52 -3.78
N ASN A 114 11.16 -7.54 -2.61
CA ASN A 114 12.17 -8.55 -2.28
C ASN A 114 13.27 -8.68 -3.35
N GLY A 115 13.76 -7.54 -3.84
CA GLY A 115 14.81 -7.47 -4.87
C GLY A 115 14.35 -7.72 -6.30
N LYS A 116 13.07 -7.94 -6.53
CA LYS A 116 12.51 -8.18 -7.87
C LYS A 116 11.74 -6.95 -8.34
N HIS A 117 12.05 -6.50 -9.53
CA HIS A 117 11.28 -5.46 -10.23
C HIS A 117 9.85 -5.97 -10.51
N ILE A 118 8.82 -5.13 -10.27
CA ILE A 118 7.40 -5.48 -10.41
C ILE A 118 6.66 -4.45 -11.25
#